data_b0a24799a72399cef415a53cbe661354
#
_entry.id   b0a24799a72399cef415a53cbe661354
#
_cell.length_a   1.000
_cell.length_b   1.000
_cell.length_c   1.000
_cell.angle_alpha   90.00
_cell.angle_beta   90.00
_cell.angle_gamma   90.00
#
_symmetry.space_group_name_H-M   'P 1'
#
loop_
_entity.id
_entity.type
_entity.pdbx_description
1 polymer ?
#
loop_
_entity_poly.entity_id
_entity_poly.type
_entity_poly.pdbx_seq_one_letter_code
_entity_poly.pdbx_strand_id
1 'polypeptide(L)'
;MLSSLLAMAMVMQADTTRAARETFTRCLNQFVESSVSARKTQEQFTAEYPQACAAEQTAFREAVIRRDMAMRSTRAGAEQSASLEVEDARVNYSERFEMAITPR
;
A
#
# COMPACT_ATOMS: atom_id res chain seq x y z
N MET A 1 24.49 -12.20 -22.25
CA MET A 1 24.08 -13.04 -21.10
C MET A 1 23.76 -12.26 -19.84
N LEU A 2 24.57 -11.27 -19.49
CA LEU A 2 24.32 -10.43 -18.30
C LEU A 2 23.02 -9.60 -18.39
N SER A 3 22.66 -9.12 -19.59
CA SER A 3 21.43 -8.35 -19.82
C SER A 3 20.15 -9.16 -19.59
N SER A 4 20.19 -10.49 -19.87
CA SER A 4 19.01 -11.36 -19.64
C SER A 4 18.72 -11.57 -18.17
N LEU A 5 19.74 -11.69 -17.34
CA LEU A 5 19.60 -11.85 -15.89
C LEU A 5 19.04 -10.58 -15.24
N LEU A 6 19.47 -9.40 -15.71
CA LEU A 6 18.96 -8.11 -15.23
C LEU A 6 17.48 -7.93 -15.58
N ALA A 7 17.08 -8.33 -16.80
CA ALA A 7 15.68 -8.24 -17.22
C ALA A 7 14.78 -9.16 -16.39
N MET A 8 15.23 -10.38 -16.08
CA MET A 8 14.50 -11.31 -15.23
C MET A 8 14.35 -10.79 -13.79
N ALA A 9 15.38 -10.17 -13.23
CA ALA A 9 15.33 -9.58 -11.89
C ALA A 9 14.31 -8.45 -11.81
N MET A 10 14.24 -7.59 -12.83
CA MET A 10 13.26 -6.49 -12.91
C MET A 10 11.83 -7.01 -12.99
N VAL A 11 11.57 -8.06 -13.78
CA VAL A 11 10.24 -8.67 -13.88
C VAL A 11 9.82 -9.28 -12.57
N MET A 12 10.72 -10.00 -11.89
CA MET A 12 10.43 -10.60 -10.58
C MET A 12 10.11 -9.53 -9.53
N GLN A 13 10.82 -8.41 -9.53
CA GLN A 13 10.57 -7.31 -8.59
C GLN A 13 9.25 -6.60 -8.88
N ALA A 14 8.88 -6.43 -10.15
CA ALA A 14 7.59 -5.87 -10.53
C ALA A 14 6.44 -6.76 -10.05
N ASP A 15 6.57 -8.09 -10.19
CA ASP A 15 5.57 -9.05 -9.71
C ASP A 15 5.48 -9.04 -8.19
N THR A 16 6.62 -8.96 -7.49
CA THR A 16 6.68 -8.88 -6.03
C THR A 16 6.00 -7.60 -5.54
N THR A 17 6.25 -6.47 -6.21
CA THR A 17 5.63 -5.20 -5.86
C THR A 17 4.12 -5.25 -6.04
N ARG A 18 3.65 -5.84 -7.15
CA ARG A 18 2.21 -6.00 -7.40
C ARG A 18 1.56 -6.86 -6.33
N ALA A 19 2.17 -8.00 -5.99
CA ALA A 19 1.64 -8.91 -4.97
C ALA A 19 1.58 -8.23 -3.60
N ALA A 20 2.62 -7.48 -3.24
CA ALA A 20 2.66 -6.75 -1.97
C ALA A 20 1.60 -5.63 -1.92
N ARG A 21 1.39 -4.94 -3.05
CA ARG A 21 0.34 -3.92 -3.17
C ARG A 21 -1.05 -4.54 -2.97
N GLU A 22 -1.30 -5.66 -3.65
CA GLU A 22 -2.59 -6.36 -3.54
C GLU A 22 -2.86 -6.83 -2.12
N THR A 23 -1.85 -7.36 -1.45
CA THR A 23 -1.98 -7.78 -0.04
C THR A 23 -2.29 -6.60 0.87
N PHE A 24 -1.60 -5.49 0.68
CA PHE A 24 -1.82 -4.28 1.46
C PHE A 24 -3.22 -3.69 1.22
N THR A 25 -3.61 -3.52 -0.04
CA THR A 25 -4.92 -2.93 -0.37
C THR A 25 -6.08 -3.85 0.02
N ARG A 26 -5.89 -5.15 -0.06
CA ARG A 26 -6.88 -6.11 0.43
C ARG A 26 -7.06 -5.97 1.95
N CYS A 27 -5.97 -5.83 2.68
CA CYS A 27 -6.02 -5.61 4.12
C CYS A 27 -6.77 -4.31 4.45
N LEU A 28 -6.45 -3.22 3.76
CA LEU A 28 -7.14 -1.94 3.96
C LEU A 28 -8.64 -2.04 3.66
N ASN A 29 -8.99 -2.74 2.58
CA ASN A 29 -10.38 -2.94 2.22
C ASN A 29 -11.13 -3.74 3.28
N GLN A 30 -10.53 -4.81 3.78
CA GLN A 30 -11.11 -5.62 4.87
C GLN A 30 -11.31 -4.79 6.13
N PHE A 31 -10.36 -3.93 6.45
CA PHE A 31 -10.47 -3.03 7.60
C PHE A 31 -11.63 -2.05 7.43
N VAL A 32 -11.79 -1.47 6.24
CA VAL A 32 -12.92 -0.59 5.93
C VAL A 32 -14.25 -1.33 6.08
N GLU A 33 -14.37 -2.51 5.46
CA GLU A 33 -15.61 -3.30 5.53
C GLU A 33 -15.96 -3.69 6.96
N SER A 34 -14.97 -4.13 7.73
CA SER A 34 -15.18 -4.47 9.15
C SER A 34 -15.59 -3.26 9.97
N SER A 35 -15.01 -2.11 9.69
CA SER A 35 -15.32 -0.86 10.38
C SER A 35 -16.75 -0.39 10.09
N VAL A 36 -17.19 -0.51 8.84
CA VAL A 36 -18.57 -0.22 8.45
C VAL A 36 -19.55 -1.16 9.14
N SER A 37 -19.25 -2.46 9.13
CA SER A 37 -20.08 -3.48 9.77
C SER A 37 -20.18 -3.28 11.28
N ALA A 38 -19.10 -2.84 11.91
CA ALA A 38 -19.05 -2.53 13.34
C ALA A 38 -19.70 -1.19 13.68
N ARG A 39 -20.16 -0.44 12.68
CA ARG A 39 -20.78 0.88 12.84
C ARG A 39 -19.87 1.89 13.56
N LYS A 40 -18.57 1.84 13.24
CA LYS A 40 -17.62 2.80 13.80
C LYS A 40 -17.94 4.22 13.34
N THR A 41 -17.74 5.18 14.23
CA THR A 41 -17.81 6.60 13.86
C THR A 41 -16.58 6.99 13.06
N GLN A 42 -16.64 8.11 12.38
CA GLN A 42 -15.48 8.67 11.69
C GLN A 42 -14.31 8.87 12.66
N GLU A 43 -14.58 9.32 13.87
CA GLU A 43 -13.55 9.52 14.90
C GLU A 43 -12.86 8.22 15.28
N GLN A 44 -13.64 7.15 15.50
CA GLN A 44 -13.09 5.83 15.83
C GLN A 44 -12.23 5.29 14.70
N PHE A 45 -12.73 5.38 13.48
CA PHE A 45 -11.98 4.93 12.30
C PHE A 45 -10.67 5.70 12.17
N THR A 46 -10.72 7.03 12.28
CA THR A 46 -9.53 7.89 12.15
C THR A 46 -8.48 7.57 13.20
N ALA A 47 -8.91 7.22 14.43
CA ALA A 47 -7.98 6.87 15.50
C ALA A 47 -7.30 5.51 15.28
N GLU A 48 -8.01 4.55 14.71
CA GLU A 48 -7.53 3.17 14.53
C GLU A 48 -6.80 2.95 13.21
N TYR A 49 -7.17 3.67 12.18
CA TYR A 49 -6.71 3.45 10.82
C TYR A 49 -5.18 3.52 10.64
N PRO A 50 -4.46 4.48 11.26
CA PRO A 50 -3.00 4.57 11.06
C PRO A 50 -2.22 3.31 11.45
N GLN A 51 -2.72 2.52 12.40
CA GLN A 51 -2.08 1.28 12.81
C GLN A 51 -2.58 0.05 12.04
N ALA A 52 -3.67 0.19 11.31
CA ALA A 52 -4.23 -0.93 10.54
C ALA A 52 -3.27 -1.32 9.42
N CYS A 53 -3.11 -2.63 9.23
CA CYS A 53 -2.32 -3.18 8.11
C CYS A 53 -0.85 -2.76 8.13
N ALA A 54 -0.26 -2.56 9.31
CA ALA A 54 1.12 -2.08 9.45
C ALA A 54 2.14 -3.02 8.81
N ALA A 55 2.00 -4.34 9.01
CA ALA A 55 2.92 -5.32 8.44
C ALA A 55 2.85 -5.34 6.91
N GLU A 56 1.64 -5.31 6.36
CA GLU A 56 1.41 -5.30 4.91
C GLU A 56 1.91 -4.01 4.28
N GLN A 57 1.75 -2.89 4.98
CA GLN A 57 2.29 -1.60 4.53
C GLN A 57 3.81 -1.63 4.46
N THR A 58 4.47 -2.17 5.48
CA THR A 58 5.93 -2.29 5.51
C THR A 58 6.43 -3.15 4.35
N ALA A 59 5.78 -4.30 4.11
CA ALA A 59 6.14 -5.19 3.00
C ALA A 59 5.99 -4.50 1.65
N PHE A 60 4.89 -3.76 1.45
CA PHE A 60 4.66 -3.00 0.22
C PHE A 60 5.70 -1.90 0.05
N ARG A 61 5.97 -1.13 1.10
CA ARG A 61 6.98 -0.07 1.10
C ARG A 61 8.35 -0.61 0.70
N GLU A 62 8.78 -1.70 1.30
CA GLU A 62 10.06 -2.32 0.99
C GLU A 62 10.14 -2.84 -0.44
N ALA A 63 9.04 -3.40 -0.95
CA ALA A 63 8.97 -3.87 -2.33
C ALA A 63 9.12 -2.71 -3.33
N VAL A 64 8.46 -1.57 -3.07
CA VAL A 64 8.60 -0.36 -3.90
C VAL A 64 10.04 0.14 -3.89
N ILE A 65 10.66 0.20 -2.71
CA ILE A 65 12.05 0.66 -2.58
C ILE A 65 12.98 -0.23 -3.39
N ARG A 66 12.84 -1.55 -3.28
CA ARG A 66 13.67 -2.49 -4.05
C ARG A 66 13.47 -2.35 -5.56
N ARG A 67 12.22 -2.20 -6.00
CA ARG A 67 11.88 -1.99 -7.41
C ARG A 67 12.56 -0.74 -7.95
N ASP A 68 12.41 0.37 -7.24
CA ASP A 68 12.94 1.66 -7.70
C ASP A 68 14.47 1.67 -7.70
N MET A 69 15.10 1.09 -6.68
CA MET A 69 16.57 0.98 -6.64
C MET A 69 17.09 0.08 -7.75
N ALA A 70 16.37 -0.98 -8.13
CA ALA A 70 16.72 -1.82 -9.27
C ALA A 70 16.64 -1.04 -10.58
N MET A 71 15.80 0.00 -10.64
CA MET A 71 15.67 0.90 -11.79
C MET A 71 16.58 2.13 -11.65
N ARG A 72 17.60 2.04 -10.81
CA ARG A 72 18.64 3.06 -10.59
C ARG A 72 18.19 4.34 -9.90
N SER A 73 17.08 4.30 -9.19
CA SER A 73 16.71 5.40 -8.28
C SER A 73 17.69 5.45 -7.10
N THR A 74 17.89 6.63 -6.55
CA THR A 74 18.58 6.77 -5.27
C THR A 74 17.69 6.19 -4.16
N ARG A 75 18.31 5.82 -3.03
CA ARG A 75 17.53 5.32 -1.90
C ARG A 75 16.54 6.37 -1.41
N ALA A 76 16.95 7.62 -1.31
CA ALA A 76 16.09 8.71 -0.89
C ALA A 76 14.89 8.87 -1.84
N GLY A 77 15.12 8.82 -3.15
CA GLY A 77 14.06 8.88 -4.16
C GLY A 77 13.12 7.69 -4.08
N ALA A 78 13.66 6.48 -3.86
CA ALA A 78 12.87 5.27 -3.70
C ALA A 78 11.99 5.32 -2.45
N GLU A 79 12.52 5.82 -1.34
CA GLU A 79 11.76 5.99 -0.09
C GLU A 79 10.63 7.00 -0.26
N GLN A 80 10.87 8.10 -0.96
CA GLN A 80 9.85 9.10 -1.25
C GLN A 80 8.74 8.52 -2.13
N SER A 81 9.10 7.79 -3.18
CA SER A 81 8.16 7.10 -4.06
C SER A 81 7.30 6.12 -3.27
N ALA A 82 7.91 5.32 -2.39
CA ALA A 82 7.19 4.37 -1.56
C ALA A 82 6.20 5.08 -0.62
N SER A 83 6.60 6.19 -0.02
CA SER A 83 5.72 6.96 0.87
C SER A 83 4.51 7.51 0.11
N LEU A 84 4.69 7.99 -1.11
CA LEU A 84 3.60 8.50 -1.93
C LEU A 84 2.63 7.38 -2.32
N GLU A 85 3.12 6.19 -2.69
CA GLU A 85 2.25 5.07 -3.05
C GLU A 85 1.47 4.54 -1.84
N VAL A 86 2.08 4.50 -0.67
CA VAL A 86 1.39 4.13 0.57
C VAL A 86 0.30 5.14 0.90
N GLU A 87 0.63 6.43 0.84
CA GLU A 87 -0.33 7.51 1.13
C GLU A 87 -1.52 7.48 0.18
N ASP A 88 -1.28 7.30 -1.11
CA ASP A 88 -2.34 7.20 -2.12
C ASP A 88 -3.32 6.06 -1.79
N ALA A 89 -2.80 4.90 -1.42
CA ALA A 89 -3.64 3.78 -1.04
C ALA A 89 -4.45 4.09 0.22
N ARG A 90 -3.81 4.66 1.23
CA ARG A 90 -4.48 4.97 2.50
C ARG A 90 -5.57 6.03 2.33
N VAL A 91 -5.31 7.07 1.56
CA VAL A 91 -6.32 8.10 1.27
C VAL A 91 -7.52 7.49 0.53
N ASN A 92 -7.27 6.64 -0.46
CA ASN A 92 -8.33 5.99 -1.22
C ASN A 92 -9.27 5.18 -0.32
N TYR A 93 -8.73 4.37 0.58
CA TYR A 93 -9.56 3.53 1.46
C TYR A 93 -10.21 4.32 2.59
N SER A 94 -9.56 5.36 3.10
CA SER A 94 -10.16 6.29 4.04
C SER A 94 -11.39 6.98 3.44
N GLU A 95 -11.31 7.41 2.20
CA GLU A 95 -12.45 8.00 1.47
C GLU A 95 -13.58 7.00 1.26
N ARG A 96 -13.26 5.73 1.03
CA ARG A 96 -14.27 4.67 0.90
C ARG A 96 -15.06 4.50 2.19
N PHE A 97 -14.39 4.56 3.34
CA PHE A 97 -15.09 4.51 4.63
C PHE A 97 -16.02 5.71 4.78
N GLU A 98 -15.51 6.89 4.53
CA GLU A 98 -16.29 8.15 4.60
C GLU A 98 -17.55 8.09 3.73
N MET A 99 -17.41 7.63 2.50
CA MET A 99 -18.53 7.49 1.57
C MET A 99 -19.53 6.44 2.04
N ALA A 100 -19.05 5.35 2.65
CA ALA A 100 -19.92 4.28 3.12
C ALA A 100 -20.79 4.69 4.31
N ILE A 101 -20.31 5.59 5.15
CA ILE A 101 -21.05 6.05 6.34
C ILE A 101 -21.82 7.34 6.12
N THR A 102 -21.64 8.00 4.98
CA THR A 102 -22.35 9.24 4.69
C THR A 102 -23.79 8.92 4.24
N PRO A 103 -24.82 9.51 4.87
CA PRO A 103 -26.21 9.29 4.45
C PRO A 103 -26.45 9.82 3.05
N ARG A 104 -27.25 9.06 2.26
CA ARG A 104 -27.69 9.48 0.92
C ARG A 104 -28.98 10.24 0.97
#